data_5f2204352afcfcf114a358d7cd92aaf1
#
_entry.id   5f2204352afcfcf114a358d7cd92aaf1
#
_cell.length_a   1.000
_cell.length_b   1.000
_cell.length_c   1.000
_cell.angle_alpha   90.00
_cell.angle_beta   90.00
_cell.angle_gamma   90.00
#
_symmetry.space_group_name_H-M   'P 1'
#
loop_
_entity.id
_entity.type
_entity.pdbx_description
1 polymer ?
#
loop_
_entity_poly.entity_id
_entity_poly.type
_entity_poly.pdbx_seq_one_letter_code
_entity_poly.pdbx_strand_id
1 'polypeptide(L)'
;MTSSSKPNATKGASRSVTNPNSSGSKGFWAAMAALILIGALVIGLIVYNGRGAQADRIAENMQKVDGVSLSLADNVITLSGDNADGAKEAGLYEDFSCHYCGELAVNTDDQMLAKIQAGELTVNLHPLIFLDGTGDQYNAGHSTRALAAVLALADKGEIEAYWNLRKALMEQQQNLYATADNDTLADLAHDFGASKGAVEAIRNGEYTDRAKAMGEANAKDLVDKTGDLSSPRVLVDGKDVPSDPLANWIDDLFA
;
A
#
# COMPACT_ATOMS: atom_id res chain seq x y z
N MET A 1 36.37 43.49 95.91
CA MET A 1 36.19 44.42 94.80
C MET A 1 36.55 43.67 93.54
N THR A 2 35.60 43.03 92.84
CA THR A 2 35.82 42.24 91.63
C THR A 2 34.81 42.71 90.58
N SER A 3 35.35 43.38 89.61
CA SER A 3 34.63 43.86 88.45
C SER A 3 34.44 42.70 87.46
N SER A 4 33.16 42.37 87.10
CA SER A 4 32.78 41.39 86.15
C SER A 4 32.46 42.09 84.86
N SER A 5 33.29 41.86 83.81
CA SER A 5 33.03 42.34 82.45
C SER A 5 32.35 41.23 81.60
N LYS A 6 31.17 41.55 81.05
CA LYS A 6 30.43 40.72 80.12
C LYS A 6 31.05 40.75 78.74
N PRO A 7 31.12 39.61 78.02
CA PRO A 7 31.53 39.63 76.62
C PRO A 7 30.35 39.94 75.68
N ASN A 8 30.64 40.80 74.74
CA ASN A 8 29.75 41.27 73.70
C ASN A 8 29.57 40.14 72.59
N ALA A 9 28.34 39.69 72.42
CA ALA A 9 28.02 38.71 71.42
C ALA A 9 27.82 39.38 70.00
N THR A 10 28.72 39.15 69.09
CA THR A 10 28.59 39.54 67.68
C THR A 10 27.58 38.69 67.05
N LYS A 11 26.47 39.26 66.54
CA LYS A 11 25.48 38.62 65.66
C LYS A 11 26.11 38.31 64.35
N GLY A 12 26.42 37.09 64.03
CA GLY A 12 26.78 36.58 62.74
C GLY A 12 25.55 36.62 61.81
N ALA A 13 25.62 37.43 60.75
CA ALA A 13 24.61 37.43 59.71
C ALA A 13 24.71 36.09 58.91
N SER A 14 23.72 35.19 59.10
CA SER A 14 23.59 34.01 58.28
C SER A 14 23.16 34.45 56.88
N ARG A 15 24.04 34.28 55.89
CA ARG A 15 23.67 34.36 54.48
C ARG A 15 22.84 33.12 54.16
N SER A 16 21.55 33.32 53.84
CA SER A 16 20.71 32.25 53.29
C SER A 16 21.22 31.91 51.87
N VAL A 17 21.74 30.73 51.74
CA VAL A 17 22.09 30.16 50.41
C VAL A 17 20.76 29.80 49.72
N THR A 18 20.34 30.59 48.76
CA THR A 18 19.17 30.30 47.93
C THR A 18 19.51 29.12 47.03
N ASN A 19 18.80 28.02 47.18
CA ASN A 19 18.96 26.85 46.32
C ASN A 19 18.48 27.24 44.92
N PRO A 20 19.36 27.25 43.86
CA PRO A 20 18.97 27.65 42.53
C PRO A 20 17.98 26.68 41.87
N ASN A 21 17.63 25.55 42.53
CA ASN A 21 16.75 24.54 41.98
C ASN A 21 15.31 24.60 42.53
N SER A 22 14.91 25.62 43.32
CA SER A 22 13.61 25.70 43.98
C SER A 22 12.52 26.51 43.25
N SER A 23 12.80 27.06 42.07
CA SER A 23 11.81 27.84 41.30
C SER A 23 11.80 27.48 39.80
N GLY A 24 11.38 26.25 39.46
CA GLY A 24 11.44 25.93 38.02
C GLY A 24 10.68 24.71 37.55
N SER A 25 10.02 23.94 38.43
CA SER A 25 9.40 22.69 37.97
C SER A 25 8.31 22.94 36.91
N LYS A 26 7.51 23.98 37.06
CA LYS A 26 6.46 24.33 36.07
C LYS A 26 7.04 24.84 34.76
N GLY A 27 8.08 25.66 34.80
CA GLY A 27 8.78 26.15 33.59
C GLY A 27 9.54 25.04 32.88
N PHE A 28 10.19 24.16 33.63
CA PHE A 28 10.88 22.98 33.07
C PHE A 28 9.90 22.03 32.34
N TRP A 29 8.77 21.71 33.00
CA TRP A 29 7.75 20.85 32.40
C TRP A 29 7.07 21.51 31.19
N ALA A 30 6.85 22.82 31.22
CA ALA A 30 6.35 23.57 30.06
C ALA A 30 7.35 23.57 28.90
N ALA A 31 8.64 23.74 29.15
CA ALA A 31 9.69 23.66 28.13
C ALA A 31 9.82 22.26 27.55
N MET A 32 9.76 21.22 28.39
CA MET A 32 9.74 19.81 27.95
C MET A 32 8.54 19.50 27.07
N ALA A 33 7.33 19.94 27.47
CA ALA A 33 6.13 19.76 26.67
C ALA A 33 6.21 20.47 25.31
N ALA A 34 6.76 21.68 25.28
CA ALA A 34 6.99 22.42 24.02
C ALA A 34 7.99 21.70 23.10
N LEU A 35 9.08 21.16 23.64
CA LEU A 35 10.06 20.38 22.86
C LEU A 35 9.46 19.10 22.31
N ILE A 36 8.64 18.39 23.08
CA ILE A 36 7.93 17.18 22.61
C ILE A 36 6.96 17.54 21.49
N LEU A 37 6.19 18.63 21.62
CA LEU A 37 5.27 19.10 20.58
C LEU A 37 6.00 19.52 19.30
N ILE A 38 7.11 20.24 19.43
CA ILE A 38 7.95 20.61 18.27
C ILE A 38 8.55 19.35 17.62
N GLY A 39 9.05 18.42 18.44
CA GLY A 39 9.58 17.14 17.95
C GLY A 39 8.52 16.34 17.20
N ALA A 40 7.31 16.21 17.74
CA ALA A 40 6.19 15.53 17.10
C ALA A 40 5.76 16.22 15.78
N LEU A 41 5.76 17.58 15.76
CA LEU A 41 5.43 18.34 14.56
C LEU A 41 6.50 18.19 13.49
N VAL A 42 7.78 18.22 13.85
CA VAL A 42 8.90 18.01 12.90
C VAL A 42 8.90 16.59 12.35
N ILE A 43 8.70 15.59 13.21
CA ILE A 43 8.58 14.19 12.78
C ILE A 43 7.37 14.02 11.87
N GLY A 44 6.22 14.60 12.23
CA GLY A 44 5.01 14.58 11.40
C GLY A 44 5.24 15.21 10.02
N LEU A 45 5.93 16.35 9.94
CA LEU A 45 6.29 17.01 8.68
C LEU A 45 7.29 16.18 7.86
N ILE A 46 8.29 15.55 8.49
CA ILE A 46 9.26 14.71 7.78
C ILE A 46 8.57 13.47 7.20
N VAL A 47 7.68 12.83 7.98
CA VAL A 47 6.92 11.67 7.52
C VAL A 47 5.95 12.06 6.40
N TYR A 48 5.24 13.17 6.55
CA TYR A 48 4.31 13.67 5.53
C TYR A 48 5.03 14.03 4.21
N ASN A 49 6.11 14.81 4.29
CA ASN A 49 6.89 15.18 3.10
C ASN A 49 7.64 13.98 2.49
N GLY A 50 8.07 13.00 3.33
CA GLY A 50 8.73 11.79 2.85
C GLY A 50 7.78 10.88 2.04
N ARG A 51 6.51 10.79 2.44
CA ARG A 51 5.48 10.04 1.72
C ARG A 51 5.19 10.66 0.34
N GLY A 52 5.02 11.97 0.28
CA GLY A 52 4.84 12.69 -0.99
C GLY A 52 6.00 12.49 -1.96
N ALA A 53 7.23 12.68 -1.51
CA ALA A 53 8.43 12.48 -2.35
C ALA A 53 8.65 11.03 -2.81
N GLN A 54 8.07 10.04 -2.14
CA GLN A 54 8.08 8.66 -2.60
C GLN A 54 7.00 8.42 -3.65
N ALA A 55 5.79 8.93 -3.44
CA ALA A 55 4.70 8.88 -4.40
C ALA A 55 5.10 9.55 -5.72
N ASP A 56 5.63 10.76 -5.66
CA ASP A 56 6.12 11.50 -6.84
C ASP A 56 7.12 10.66 -7.66
N ARG A 57 8.11 10.01 -7.00
CA ARG A 57 9.10 9.16 -7.70
C ARG A 57 8.50 7.91 -8.34
N ILE A 58 7.47 7.34 -7.74
CA ILE A 58 6.75 6.20 -8.31
C ILE A 58 5.92 6.67 -9.50
N ALA A 59 5.28 7.83 -9.40
CA ALA A 59 4.46 8.40 -10.48
C ALA A 59 5.28 8.86 -11.71
N GLU A 60 6.57 9.19 -11.56
CA GLU A 60 7.46 9.51 -12.68
C GLU A 60 7.58 8.38 -13.72
N ASN A 61 7.29 7.13 -13.34
CA ASN A 61 7.33 5.95 -14.22
C ASN A 61 5.94 5.53 -14.74
N MET A 62 4.97 6.44 -14.75
CA MET A 62 3.62 6.15 -15.22
C MET A 62 3.61 5.68 -16.68
N GLN A 63 2.91 4.57 -16.94
CA GLN A 63 2.69 4.04 -18.29
C GLN A 63 1.36 4.56 -18.86
N LYS A 64 1.36 4.89 -20.15
CA LYS A 64 0.13 5.13 -20.89
C LYS A 64 -0.58 3.83 -21.21
N VAL A 65 -1.89 3.82 -20.97
CA VAL A 65 -2.74 2.65 -21.19
C VAL A 65 -3.83 3.02 -22.21
N ASP A 66 -3.41 3.21 -23.45
CA ASP A 66 -4.32 3.53 -24.55
C ASP A 66 -4.89 2.23 -25.17
N GLY A 67 -6.14 2.23 -25.60
CA GLY A 67 -6.75 1.11 -26.32
C GLY A 67 -6.98 -0.14 -25.45
N VAL A 68 -7.10 0.03 -24.13
CA VAL A 68 -7.42 -1.03 -23.19
C VAL A 68 -8.72 -0.73 -22.47
N SER A 69 -9.62 -1.66 -22.50
CA SER A 69 -10.87 -1.66 -21.73
C SER A 69 -10.69 -2.35 -20.39
N LEU A 70 -11.24 -1.75 -19.34
CA LEU A 70 -11.28 -2.28 -17.98
C LEU A 70 -12.72 -2.58 -17.60
N SER A 71 -12.98 -3.81 -17.18
CA SER A 71 -14.30 -4.17 -16.64
C SER A 71 -14.18 -4.95 -15.32
N LEU A 72 -15.19 -4.83 -14.49
CA LEU A 72 -15.29 -5.49 -13.18
C LEU A 72 -16.64 -6.20 -13.07
N ALA A 73 -16.62 -7.52 -13.14
CA ALA A 73 -17.79 -8.38 -13.03
C ALA A 73 -17.46 -9.70 -12.32
N ASP A 74 -18.40 -10.26 -11.60
CA ASP A 74 -18.32 -11.61 -10.99
C ASP A 74 -16.99 -11.90 -10.26
N ASN A 75 -16.48 -10.93 -9.50
CA ASN A 75 -15.21 -10.98 -8.79
C ASN A 75 -13.97 -11.09 -9.69
N VAL A 76 -14.07 -10.70 -10.95
CA VAL A 76 -12.98 -10.68 -11.92
C VAL A 76 -12.78 -9.27 -12.44
N ILE A 77 -11.53 -8.85 -12.56
CA ILE A 77 -11.14 -7.62 -13.23
C ILE A 77 -10.58 -8.02 -14.60
N THR A 78 -11.29 -7.66 -15.66
CA THR A 78 -10.87 -8.02 -17.02
C THR A 78 -10.20 -6.84 -17.72
N LEU A 79 -9.03 -7.08 -18.28
CA LEU A 79 -8.32 -6.18 -19.17
C LEU A 79 -8.34 -6.75 -20.58
N SER A 80 -8.85 -6.00 -21.54
CA SER A 80 -8.93 -6.41 -22.94
C SER A 80 -8.63 -5.23 -23.87
N GLY A 81 -8.08 -5.51 -25.04
CA GLY A 81 -7.91 -4.50 -26.08
C GLY A 81 -9.23 -4.10 -26.73
N ASP A 82 -9.26 -2.92 -27.37
CA ASP A 82 -10.46 -2.41 -28.06
C ASP A 82 -10.93 -3.32 -29.22
N ASN A 83 -10.03 -4.15 -29.77
CA ASN A 83 -10.29 -5.08 -30.87
C ASN A 83 -9.87 -6.51 -30.47
N ALA A 84 -10.37 -7.00 -29.36
CA ALA A 84 -9.97 -8.30 -28.78
C ALA A 84 -10.74 -9.51 -29.34
N ASP A 85 -11.41 -9.37 -30.51
CA ASP A 85 -12.10 -10.48 -31.15
C ASP A 85 -11.11 -11.61 -31.52
N GLY A 86 -11.26 -12.75 -30.85
CA GLY A 86 -10.34 -13.89 -31.01
C GLY A 86 -9.03 -13.79 -30.22
N ALA A 87 -8.92 -12.84 -29.29
CA ALA A 87 -7.80 -12.78 -28.34
C ALA A 87 -7.69 -14.07 -27.53
N LYS A 88 -6.46 -14.46 -27.23
CA LYS A 88 -6.23 -15.52 -26.25
C LYS A 88 -6.61 -15.03 -24.85
N GLU A 89 -7.14 -15.91 -24.01
CA GLU A 89 -7.55 -15.55 -22.66
C GLU A 89 -6.68 -16.24 -21.62
N ALA A 90 -6.31 -15.51 -20.57
CA ALA A 90 -5.60 -16.05 -19.42
C ALA A 90 -6.19 -15.49 -18.11
N GLY A 91 -6.35 -16.36 -17.11
CA GLY A 91 -6.69 -15.99 -15.74
C GLY A 91 -5.41 -15.84 -14.91
N LEU A 92 -5.17 -14.66 -14.32
CA LEU A 92 -4.02 -14.40 -13.46
C LEU A 92 -4.48 -14.25 -12.01
N TYR A 93 -4.06 -15.20 -11.16
CA TYR A 93 -4.32 -15.17 -9.72
C TYR A 93 -3.11 -14.60 -8.99
N GLU A 94 -3.31 -13.48 -8.31
CA GLU A 94 -2.23 -12.72 -7.69
C GLU A 94 -2.63 -12.15 -6.33
N ASP A 95 -1.69 -12.02 -5.41
CA ASP A 95 -1.84 -11.38 -4.11
C ASP A 95 -0.81 -10.26 -3.97
N PHE A 96 -1.24 -9.05 -3.62
CA PHE A 96 -0.38 -7.87 -3.51
C PHE A 96 0.71 -7.96 -2.44
N SER A 97 0.58 -8.92 -1.51
CA SER A 97 1.61 -9.23 -0.51
C SER A 97 2.57 -10.34 -0.95
N CYS A 98 2.30 -10.99 -2.09
CA CYS A 98 3.10 -12.12 -2.56
C CYS A 98 4.34 -11.63 -3.31
N HIS A 99 5.53 -11.94 -2.78
CA HIS A 99 6.80 -11.58 -3.41
C HIS A 99 6.94 -12.14 -4.83
N TYR A 100 6.55 -13.39 -5.04
CA TYR A 100 6.61 -14.02 -6.37
C TYR A 100 5.62 -13.41 -7.37
N CYS A 101 4.49 -12.83 -6.90
CA CYS A 101 3.60 -12.06 -7.76
C CYS A 101 4.27 -10.77 -8.23
N GLY A 102 5.01 -10.09 -7.35
CA GLY A 102 5.81 -8.93 -7.71
C GLY A 102 6.92 -9.28 -8.72
N GLU A 103 7.63 -10.40 -8.52
CA GLU A 103 8.62 -10.89 -9.48
C GLU A 103 8.00 -11.21 -10.84
N LEU A 104 6.84 -11.86 -10.86
CA LEU A 104 6.13 -12.13 -12.11
C LEU A 104 5.75 -10.83 -12.82
N ALA A 105 5.17 -9.87 -12.12
CA ALA A 105 4.77 -8.58 -12.67
C ALA A 105 5.96 -7.83 -13.29
N VAL A 106 7.09 -7.74 -12.58
CA VAL A 106 8.34 -7.12 -13.10
C VAL A 106 8.78 -7.74 -14.43
N ASN A 107 8.61 -9.05 -14.58
CA ASN A 107 9.07 -9.77 -15.77
C ASN A 107 8.05 -9.81 -16.91
N THR A 108 6.75 -9.60 -16.64
CA THR A 108 5.71 -9.88 -17.63
C THR A 108 4.74 -8.73 -17.90
N ASP A 109 4.57 -7.76 -16.99
CA ASP A 109 3.53 -6.73 -17.12
C ASP A 109 3.68 -5.87 -18.38
N ASP A 110 4.89 -5.50 -18.78
CA ASP A 110 5.12 -4.71 -19.98
C ASP A 110 4.73 -5.48 -21.25
N GLN A 111 5.08 -6.76 -21.34
CA GLN A 111 4.70 -7.63 -22.44
C GLN A 111 3.20 -7.92 -22.41
N MET A 112 2.63 -8.16 -21.23
CA MET A 112 1.21 -8.39 -21.04
C MET A 112 0.40 -7.18 -21.52
N LEU A 113 0.76 -5.96 -21.10
CA LEU A 113 0.10 -4.74 -21.56
C LEU A 113 0.20 -4.58 -23.09
N ALA A 114 1.39 -4.79 -23.67
CA ALA A 114 1.57 -4.70 -25.13
C ALA A 114 0.67 -5.69 -25.89
N LYS A 115 0.51 -6.93 -25.41
CA LYS A 115 -0.37 -7.93 -26.00
C LYS A 115 -1.85 -7.57 -25.87
N ILE A 116 -2.24 -7.00 -24.72
CA ILE A 116 -3.61 -6.50 -24.50
C ILE A 116 -3.90 -5.34 -25.46
N GLN A 117 -3.01 -4.35 -25.55
CA GLN A 117 -3.16 -3.20 -26.44
C GLN A 117 -3.21 -3.60 -27.91
N ALA A 118 -2.50 -4.67 -28.31
CA ALA A 118 -2.58 -5.23 -29.64
C ALA A 118 -3.89 -6.00 -29.93
N GLY A 119 -4.74 -6.20 -28.92
CA GLY A 119 -5.96 -7.00 -29.04
C GLY A 119 -5.70 -8.51 -29.14
N GLU A 120 -4.49 -8.95 -28.81
CA GLU A 120 -4.09 -10.35 -28.92
C GLU A 120 -4.35 -11.16 -27.64
N LEU A 121 -4.42 -10.47 -26.48
CA LEU A 121 -4.58 -11.06 -25.16
C LEU A 121 -5.70 -10.37 -24.38
N THR A 122 -6.54 -11.18 -23.74
CA THR A 122 -7.45 -10.74 -22.66
C THR A 122 -6.98 -11.37 -21.35
N VAL A 123 -6.83 -10.55 -20.32
CA VAL A 123 -6.41 -11.04 -19.01
C VAL A 123 -7.52 -10.84 -17.99
N ASN A 124 -7.92 -11.94 -17.37
CA ASN A 124 -8.85 -11.99 -16.26
C ASN A 124 -8.07 -12.04 -14.96
N LEU A 125 -7.99 -10.91 -14.27
CA LEU A 125 -7.30 -10.80 -12.98
C LEU A 125 -8.22 -11.28 -11.85
N HIS A 126 -7.71 -12.22 -11.08
CA HIS A 126 -8.36 -12.82 -9.91
C HIS A 126 -7.55 -12.48 -8.64
N PRO A 127 -7.71 -11.27 -8.09
CA PRO A 127 -6.94 -10.88 -6.92
C PRO A 127 -7.27 -11.76 -5.70
N LEU A 128 -6.21 -12.12 -4.97
CA LEU A 128 -6.26 -12.91 -3.76
C LEU A 128 -5.89 -12.05 -2.54
N ILE A 129 -6.27 -12.49 -1.35
CA ILE A 129 -5.94 -11.85 -0.07
C ILE A 129 -5.51 -12.86 0.99
N PHE A 130 -5.19 -14.09 0.61
CA PHE A 130 -4.95 -15.17 1.56
C PHE A 130 -3.71 -14.95 2.43
N LEU A 131 -2.80 -14.05 2.03
CA LEU A 131 -1.64 -13.65 2.84
C LEU A 131 -2.02 -12.71 3.99
N ASP A 132 -3.22 -12.15 4.00
CA ASP A 132 -3.81 -11.48 5.17
C ASP A 132 -4.47 -12.48 6.15
N GLY A 133 -4.35 -13.79 5.89
CA GLY A 133 -4.97 -14.89 6.62
C GLY A 133 -6.29 -15.35 6.00
N THR A 134 -6.80 -16.47 6.49
CA THR A 134 -8.04 -17.09 6.00
C THR A 134 -8.95 -17.46 7.17
N GLY A 135 -10.28 -17.47 6.93
CA GLY A 135 -11.28 -17.83 7.96
C GLY A 135 -11.13 -17.00 9.23
N ASP A 136 -11.05 -17.66 10.39
CA ASP A 136 -10.92 -17.00 11.69
C ASP A 136 -9.57 -16.30 11.93
N GLN A 137 -8.57 -16.58 11.08
CA GLN A 137 -7.24 -15.97 11.14
C GLN A 137 -7.11 -14.74 10.22
N TYR A 138 -8.16 -14.43 9.46
CA TYR A 138 -8.16 -13.26 8.60
C TYR A 138 -8.07 -11.97 9.42
N ASN A 139 -7.15 -11.10 9.02
CA ASN A 139 -7.01 -9.75 9.54
C ASN A 139 -6.61 -8.82 8.40
N ALA A 140 -7.49 -7.89 8.04
CA ALA A 140 -7.27 -6.99 6.92
C ALA A 140 -5.89 -6.32 6.98
N GLY A 141 -5.01 -6.75 6.09
CA GLY A 141 -3.63 -6.34 5.98
C GLY A 141 -3.34 -5.58 4.69
N HIS A 142 -2.14 -5.79 4.16
CA HIS A 142 -1.72 -5.12 2.93
C HIS A 142 -2.46 -5.62 1.69
N SER A 143 -2.67 -6.95 1.57
CA SER A 143 -3.40 -7.52 0.43
C SER A 143 -4.79 -6.94 0.28
N THR A 144 -5.54 -6.90 1.37
CA THR A 144 -6.91 -6.35 1.38
C THR A 144 -6.94 -4.86 1.07
N ARG A 145 -6.03 -4.06 1.66
CA ARG A 145 -5.98 -2.60 1.40
C ARG A 145 -5.60 -2.30 -0.04
N ALA A 146 -4.59 -2.97 -0.56
CA ALA A 146 -4.16 -2.83 -1.95
C ALA A 146 -5.28 -3.21 -2.93
N LEU A 147 -5.93 -4.35 -2.69
CA LEU A 147 -7.08 -4.77 -3.49
C LEU A 147 -8.22 -3.76 -3.40
N ALA A 148 -8.57 -3.25 -2.22
CA ALA A 148 -9.62 -2.24 -2.05
C ALA A 148 -9.31 -0.96 -2.85
N ALA A 149 -8.04 -0.54 -2.88
CA ALA A 149 -7.63 0.64 -3.64
C ALA A 149 -7.78 0.44 -5.16
N VAL A 150 -7.30 -0.67 -5.71
CA VAL A 150 -7.44 -0.94 -7.16
C VAL A 150 -8.89 -1.23 -7.54
N LEU A 151 -9.71 -1.79 -6.65
CA LEU A 151 -11.15 -1.98 -6.88
C LEU A 151 -11.90 -0.66 -7.01
N ALA A 152 -11.54 0.35 -6.22
CA ALA A 152 -12.14 1.68 -6.33
C ALA A 152 -11.92 2.31 -7.72
N LEU A 153 -10.77 2.04 -8.34
CA LEU A 153 -10.43 2.48 -9.69
C LEU A 153 -11.13 1.63 -10.75
N ALA A 154 -11.13 0.30 -10.57
CA ALA A 154 -11.76 -0.63 -11.50
C ALA A 154 -13.27 -0.42 -11.60
N ASP A 155 -13.95 -0.19 -10.48
CA ASP A 155 -15.38 0.08 -10.43
C ASP A 155 -15.80 1.36 -11.17
N LYS A 156 -14.88 2.30 -11.31
CA LYS A 156 -15.07 3.55 -12.05
C LYS A 156 -14.55 3.50 -13.50
N GLY A 157 -13.96 2.39 -13.91
CA GLY A 157 -13.37 2.23 -15.25
C GLY A 157 -12.13 3.10 -15.48
N GLU A 158 -11.42 3.47 -14.43
CA GLU A 158 -10.25 4.35 -14.50
C GLU A 158 -8.99 3.53 -14.84
N ILE A 159 -8.91 3.04 -16.09
CA ILE A 159 -7.90 2.07 -16.52
C ILE A 159 -6.45 2.53 -16.31
N GLU A 160 -6.12 3.79 -16.63
CA GLU A 160 -4.75 4.30 -16.53
C GLU A 160 -4.29 4.36 -15.07
N ALA A 161 -5.14 4.88 -14.17
CA ALA A 161 -4.86 4.91 -12.74
C ALA A 161 -4.84 3.49 -12.14
N TYR A 162 -5.76 2.62 -12.56
CA TYR A 162 -5.80 1.22 -12.15
C TYR A 162 -4.50 0.48 -12.49
N TRP A 163 -4.08 0.54 -13.76
CA TRP A 163 -2.88 -0.14 -14.23
C TRP A 163 -1.64 0.32 -13.48
N ASN A 164 -1.45 1.63 -13.39
CA ASN A 164 -0.27 2.21 -12.77
C ASN A 164 -0.23 1.95 -11.26
N LEU A 165 -1.38 1.99 -10.56
CA LEU A 165 -1.43 1.64 -9.14
C LEU A 165 -1.14 0.15 -8.91
N ARG A 166 -1.74 -0.76 -9.73
CA ARG A 166 -1.44 -2.20 -9.64
C ARG A 166 0.05 -2.46 -9.88
N LYS A 167 0.60 -1.88 -10.97
CA LYS A 167 2.03 -2.01 -11.32
C LYS A 167 2.92 -1.53 -10.16
N ALA A 168 2.65 -0.35 -9.61
CA ALA A 168 3.40 0.17 -8.48
C ALA A 168 3.33 -0.75 -7.26
N LEU A 169 2.13 -1.26 -6.92
CA LEU A 169 1.93 -2.18 -5.80
C LEU A 169 2.68 -3.50 -5.97
N MET A 170 2.81 -4.01 -7.18
CA MET A 170 3.55 -5.25 -7.48
C MET A 170 5.05 -5.01 -7.54
N GLU A 171 5.51 -4.02 -8.30
CA GLU A 171 6.94 -3.80 -8.56
C GLU A 171 7.66 -3.12 -7.40
N GLN A 172 6.95 -2.30 -6.60
CA GLN A 172 7.49 -1.54 -5.48
C GLN A 172 7.15 -2.15 -4.12
N GLN A 173 6.88 -3.46 -4.05
CA GLN A 173 6.49 -4.14 -2.81
C GLN A 173 7.42 -3.83 -1.64
N GLN A 174 8.74 -3.83 -1.84
CA GLN A 174 9.71 -3.53 -0.77
C GLN A 174 9.49 -2.17 -0.12
N ASN A 175 8.98 -1.20 -0.88
CA ASN A 175 8.74 0.16 -0.42
C ASN A 175 7.32 0.37 0.11
N LEU A 176 6.33 -0.38 -0.40
CA LEU A 176 4.91 -0.14 -0.13
C LEU A 176 4.31 -1.13 0.86
N TYR A 177 4.80 -2.36 0.97
CA TYR A 177 4.19 -3.43 1.77
C TYR A 177 3.87 -3.04 3.22
N ALA A 178 4.81 -2.43 3.95
CA ALA A 178 4.64 -2.06 5.34
C ALA A 178 4.16 -0.62 5.56
N THR A 179 4.18 0.22 4.51
CA THR A 179 4.00 1.67 4.60
C THR A 179 2.76 2.19 3.89
N ALA A 180 2.22 1.43 2.92
CA ALA A 180 1.05 1.84 2.17
C ALA A 180 -0.23 1.69 3.01
N ASP A 181 -0.59 2.78 3.72
CA ASP A 181 -1.91 2.99 4.29
C ASP A 181 -2.88 3.57 3.24
N ASN A 182 -4.13 3.75 3.60
CA ASN A 182 -5.14 4.29 2.67
C ASN A 182 -4.79 5.69 2.16
N ASP A 183 -4.13 6.52 2.98
CA ASP A 183 -3.70 7.85 2.56
C ASP A 183 -2.63 7.76 1.49
N THR A 184 -1.61 6.93 1.68
CA THR A 184 -0.54 6.67 0.72
C THR A 184 -1.10 6.11 -0.60
N LEU A 185 -2.03 5.16 -0.54
CA LEU A 185 -2.67 4.57 -1.73
C LEU A 185 -3.53 5.59 -2.48
N ALA A 186 -4.24 6.46 -1.75
CA ALA A 186 -5.04 7.54 -2.33
C ALA A 186 -4.17 8.61 -3.00
N ASP A 187 -3.03 8.96 -2.41
CA ASP A 187 -2.09 9.91 -2.97
C ASP A 187 -1.44 9.34 -4.25
N LEU A 188 -1.01 8.08 -4.25
CA LEU A 188 -0.54 7.39 -5.46
C LEU A 188 -1.60 7.35 -6.57
N ALA A 189 -2.84 6.98 -6.22
CA ALA A 189 -3.93 6.96 -7.19
C ALA A 189 -4.19 8.36 -7.79
N HIS A 190 -4.14 9.42 -6.97
CA HIS A 190 -4.23 10.80 -7.42
C HIS A 190 -3.13 11.15 -8.42
N ASP A 191 -1.88 10.80 -8.10
CA ASP A 191 -0.72 11.09 -8.95
C ASP A 191 -0.76 10.31 -10.28
N PHE A 192 -1.43 9.14 -10.27
CA PHE A 192 -1.76 8.37 -11.49
C PHE A 192 -3.03 8.86 -12.20
N GLY A 193 -3.57 10.01 -11.82
CA GLY A 193 -4.67 10.65 -12.54
C GLY A 193 -6.07 10.16 -12.16
N ALA A 194 -6.21 9.47 -11.03
CA ALA A 194 -7.52 9.03 -10.55
C ALA A 194 -8.47 10.20 -10.26
N SER A 195 -9.75 9.99 -10.50
CA SER A 195 -10.77 10.97 -10.16
C SER A 195 -10.83 11.24 -8.67
N LYS A 196 -11.25 12.45 -8.30
CA LYS A 196 -11.44 12.84 -6.89
C LYS A 196 -12.31 11.83 -6.13
N GLY A 197 -13.37 11.30 -6.78
CA GLY A 197 -14.26 10.33 -6.15
C GLY A 197 -13.60 8.96 -5.89
N ALA A 198 -12.67 8.53 -6.76
CA ALA A 198 -11.88 7.31 -6.51
C ALA A 198 -10.88 7.53 -5.37
N VAL A 199 -10.18 8.66 -5.39
CA VAL A 199 -9.21 9.04 -4.35
C VAL A 199 -9.87 9.10 -2.97
N GLU A 200 -11.05 9.73 -2.85
CA GLU A 200 -11.81 9.78 -1.60
C GLU A 200 -12.27 8.39 -1.15
N ALA A 201 -12.75 7.55 -2.06
CA ALA A 201 -13.16 6.18 -1.75
C ALA A 201 -11.99 5.32 -1.24
N ILE A 202 -10.80 5.45 -1.86
CA ILE A 202 -9.57 4.78 -1.39
C ILE A 202 -9.20 5.26 0.01
N ARG A 203 -9.14 6.58 0.21
CA ARG A 203 -8.78 7.19 1.49
C ARG A 203 -9.68 6.74 2.64
N ASN A 204 -10.98 6.63 2.36
CA ASN A 204 -11.98 6.18 3.34
C ASN A 204 -12.06 4.66 3.49
N GLY A 205 -11.36 3.87 2.65
CA GLY A 205 -11.40 2.40 2.68
C GLY A 205 -12.79 1.83 2.30
N GLU A 206 -13.53 2.52 1.43
CA GLU A 206 -14.94 2.17 1.11
C GLU A 206 -15.09 0.79 0.44
N TYR A 207 -14.02 0.27 -0.18
CA TYR A 207 -14.01 -1.01 -0.88
C TYR A 207 -13.45 -2.18 -0.06
N THR A 208 -13.14 -1.99 1.23
CA THR A 208 -12.51 -3.03 2.07
C THR A 208 -13.33 -4.31 2.16
N ASP A 209 -14.63 -4.19 2.41
CA ASP A 209 -15.52 -5.37 2.51
C ASP A 209 -15.68 -6.06 1.15
N ARG A 210 -15.74 -5.30 0.04
CA ARG A 210 -15.79 -5.85 -1.31
C ARG A 210 -14.48 -6.57 -1.67
N ALA A 211 -13.35 -6.01 -1.30
CA ALA A 211 -12.03 -6.64 -1.48
C ALA A 211 -11.94 -7.97 -0.74
N LYS A 212 -12.41 -8.00 0.52
CA LYS A 212 -12.49 -9.25 1.28
C LYS A 212 -13.35 -10.30 0.58
N ALA A 213 -14.57 -9.95 0.22
CA ALA A 213 -15.50 -10.88 -0.44
C ALA A 213 -14.95 -11.39 -1.78
N MET A 214 -14.35 -10.51 -2.58
CA MET A 214 -13.72 -10.85 -3.86
C MET A 214 -12.52 -11.79 -3.68
N GLY A 215 -11.60 -11.46 -2.77
CA GLY A 215 -10.41 -12.30 -2.52
C GLY A 215 -10.76 -13.68 -2.00
N GLU A 216 -11.76 -13.79 -1.11
CA GLU A 216 -12.27 -15.09 -0.63
C GLU A 216 -12.93 -15.91 -1.76
N ALA A 217 -13.72 -15.26 -2.62
CA ALA A 217 -14.35 -15.90 -3.76
C ALA A 217 -13.31 -16.42 -4.77
N ASN A 218 -12.29 -15.61 -5.08
CA ASN A 218 -11.21 -15.99 -5.98
C ASN A 218 -10.32 -17.10 -5.40
N ALA A 219 -10.06 -17.08 -4.10
CA ALA A 219 -9.35 -18.16 -3.43
C ALA A 219 -10.10 -19.49 -3.54
N LYS A 220 -11.42 -19.45 -3.33
CA LYS A 220 -12.26 -20.63 -3.51
C LYS A 220 -12.27 -21.12 -4.97
N ASP A 221 -12.44 -20.22 -5.92
CA ASP A 221 -12.43 -20.53 -7.36
C ASP A 221 -11.10 -21.20 -7.78
N LEU A 222 -9.96 -20.66 -7.30
CA LEU A 222 -8.66 -21.24 -7.56
C LEU A 222 -8.54 -22.67 -7.01
N VAL A 223 -8.96 -22.89 -5.77
CA VAL A 223 -8.92 -24.23 -5.14
C VAL A 223 -9.85 -25.20 -5.88
N ASP A 224 -11.05 -24.77 -6.26
CA ASP A 224 -12.00 -25.60 -7.01
C ASP A 224 -11.41 -26.03 -8.37
N LYS A 225 -10.63 -25.19 -9.04
CA LYS A 225 -10.00 -25.46 -10.35
C LYS A 225 -8.72 -26.30 -10.25
N THR A 226 -7.88 -26.04 -9.23
CA THR A 226 -6.51 -26.56 -9.18
C THR A 226 -6.23 -27.48 -7.99
N GLY A 227 -7.10 -27.47 -6.97
CA GLY A 227 -6.92 -28.22 -5.74
C GLY A 227 -5.95 -27.57 -4.73
N ASP A 228 -5.37 -26.39 -5.05
CA ASP A 228 -4.38 -25.74 -4.21
C ASP A 228 -4.57 -24.21 -4.17
N LEU A 229 -4.24 -23.59 -3.04
CA LEU A 229 -4.26 -22.15 -2.84
C LEU A 229 -2.83 -21.61 -2.81
N SER A 230 -2.39 -21.08 -3.92
CA SER A 230 -1.05 -20.47 -4.06
C SER A 230 -1.08 -19.32 -5.08
N SER A 231 -0.07 -18.47 -5.07
CA SER A 231 0.11 -17.39 -6.03
C SER A 231 1.61 -17.15 -6.31
N PRO A 232 1.97 -16.62 -7.48
CA PRO A 232 1.10 -16.37 -8.63
C PRO A 232 0.69 -17.67 -9.34
N ARG A 233 -0.50 -17.67 -9.97
CA ARG A 233 -0.95 -18.74 -10.88
C ARG A 233 -1.48 -18.11 -12.17
N VAL A 234 -1.15 -18.70 -13.29
CA VAL A 234 -1.72 -18.34 -14.59
C VAL A 234 -2.47 -19.54 -15.14
N LEU A 235 -3.76 -19.39 -15.40
CA LEU A 235 -4.62 -20.45 -15.91
C LEU A 235 -5.12 -20.09 -17.33
N VAL A 236 -5.03 -21.06 -18.24
CA VAL A 236 -5.65 -21.02 -19.56
C VAL A 236 -6.61 -22.21 -19.64
N ASP A 237 -7.86 -21.96 -20.02
CA ASP A 237 -8.93 -22.97 -20.02
C ASP A 237 -9.09 -23.66 -18.65
N GLY A 238 -8.88 -22.92 -17.57
CA GLY A 238 -9.01 -23.39 -16.18
C GLY A 238 -7.88 -24.32 -15.71
N LYS A 239 -6.77 -24.39 -16.43
CA LYS A 239 -5.59 -25.21 -16.09
C LYS A 239 -4.34 -24.34 -16.02
N ASP A 240 -3.43 -24.68 -15.13
CA ASP A 240 -2.13 -24.01 -15.07
C ASP A 240 -1.41 -24.08 -16.42
N VAL A 241 -0.83 -22.96 -16.80
CA VAL A 241 0.11 -22.93 -17.93
C VAL A 241 1.34 -23.80 -17.60
N PRO A 242 1.88 -24.55 -18.56
CA PRO A 242 3.02 -25.44 -18.29
C PRO A 242 4.37 -24.72 -18.27
N SER A 243 4.38 -23.38 -18.19
CA SER A 243 5.58 -22.56 -18.33
C SER A 243 6.52 -22.71 -17.12
N ASP A 244 7.80 -22.97 -17.39
CA ASP A 244 8.88 -23.04 -16.40
C ASP A 244 10.13 -22.33 -16.95
N PRO A 245 10.53 -21.16 -16.43
CA PRO A 245 9.86 -20.42 -15.34
C PRO A 245 8.51 -19.82 -15.77
N LEU A 246 7.64 -19.56 -14.79
CA LEU A 246 6.29 -19.00 -15.02
C LEU A 246 6.34 -17.66 -15.77
N ALA A 247 7.43 -16.91 -15.67
CA ALA A 247 7.64 -15.65 -16.42
C ALA A 247 7.58 -15.82 -17.96
N ASN A 248 7.72 -17.03 -18.47
CA ASN A 248 7.60 -17.31 -19.92
C ASN A 248 6.15 -17.53 -20.37
N TRP A 249 5.16 -17.42 -19.50
CA TRP A 249 3.78 -17.81 -19.78
C TRP A 249 3.17 -17.11 -21.02
N ILE A 250 3.55 -15.85 -21.27
CA ILE A 250 3.07 -15.12 -22.44
C ILE A 250 3.70 -15.71 -23.71
N ASP A 251 5.02 -15.88 -23.73
CA ASP A 251 5.73 -16.43 -24.89
C ASP A 251 5.22 -17.84 -25.22
N ASP A 252 5.05 -18.70 -24.22
CA ASP A 252 4.53 -20.05 -24.39
C ASP A 252 3.07 -20.05 -24.85
N LEU A 253 2.26 -19.11 -24.38
CA LEU A 253 0.88 -18.96 -24.82
C LEU A 253 0.81 -18.58 -26.32
N PHE A 254 1.79 -17.86 -26.84
CA PHE A 254 1.81 -17.39 -28.24
C PHE A 254 2.74 -18.22 -29.16
N ALA A 255 3.41 -19.25 -28.65
CA ALA A 255 4.18 -20.20 -29.44
C ALA A 255 3.25 -21.19 -30.18
#